data_b8405013b096ac6e45ff27e33fe7326c
#
_entry.id   b8405013b096ac6e45ff27e33fe7326c
#
_cell.length_a   1.000
_cell.length_b   1.000
_cell.length_c   1.000
_cell.angle_alpha   90.00
_cell.angle_beta   90.00
_cell.angle_gamma   90.00
#
_symmetry.space_group_name_H-M   'P 1'
#
loop_
_entity.id
_entity.type
_entity.pdbx_description
1 polymer ?
#
loop_
_entity_poly.entity_id
_entity_poly.type
_entity_poly.pdbx_seq_one_letter_code
_entity_poly.pdbx_strand_id
1 'polypeptide(L)' 'MRITIEYCRTRPPDGSLAVIDRVCCDAVSHAAARSIAVMLAASRTMPQTPDLVRILDENGTEFFRDAIEARPEQ' A
#
# COMPACT_ATOMS: atom_id res chain seq x y z
N MET A 1 -6.57 -14.14 7.12
CA MET A 1 -5.33 -13.76 7.79
C MET A 1 -5.30 -12.26 8.02
N ARG A 2 -4.70 -11.86 9.10
CA ARG A 2 -4.58 -10.44 9.42
C ARG A 2 -3.48 -9.81 8.61
N ILE A 3 -3.75 -8.68 8.00
CA ILE A 3 -2.76 -7.99 7.17
C ILE A 3 -2.73 -6.51 7.53
N THR A 4 -1.60 -5.88 7.21
CA THR A 4 -1.42 -4.44 7.28
C THR A 4 -1.02 -3.96 5.89
N ILE A 5 -1.78 -3.02 5.35
CA ILE A 5 -1.50 -2.42 4.05
C ILE A 5 -0.93 -1.03 4.31
N GLU A 6 0.25 -0.75 3.76
CA GLU A 6 0.88 0.55 3.93
C GLU A 6 1.02 1.21 2.57
N TYR A 7 0.52 2.43 2.46
CA TYR A 7 0.66 3.26 1.28
C TYR A 7 1.76 4.25 1.56
N CYS A 8 2.75 4.31 0.68
CA CYS A 8 3.99 5.03 0.95
C CYS A 8 4.34 5.96 -0.20
N ARG A 9 5.20 6.94 0.10
CA ARG A 9 5.83 7.76 -0.92
C ARG A 9 7.34 7.65 -0.77
N THR A 10 8.00 7.55 -1.91
CA THR A 10 9.45 7.57 -1.95
C THR A 10 9.91 9.01 -1.83
N ARG A 11 10.84 9.27 -0.94
CA ARG A 11 11.35 10.62 -0.70
C ARG A 11 12.73 10.78 -1.30
N PRO A 12 12.95 11.80 -2.14
CA PRO A 12 14.29 12.12 -2.57
C PRO A 12 15.08 12.78 -1.42
N PRO A 13 16.41 12.76 -1.43
CA PRO A 13 17.24 12.17 -2.47
C PRO A 13 17.61 10.71 -2.21
N ASP A 14 17.32 10.17 -1.01
CA ASP A 14 17.85 8.87 -0.62
C ASP A 14 16.89 7.73 -0.89
N GLY A 15 15.69 8.01 -1.39
CA GLY A 15 14.74 6.96 -1.70
C GLY A 15 14.05 6.35 -0.50
N SER A 16 14.14 6.99 0.66
CA SER A 16 13.48 6.47 1.85
C SER A 16 11.96 6.50 1.66
N LEU A 17 11.27 5.62 2.40
CA LEU A 17 9.83 5.53 2.30
C LEU A 17 9.18 6.27 3.46
N ALA A 18 8.14 7.04 3.14
CA ALA A 18 7.30 7.67 4.15
C ALA A 18 5.94 7.00 4.06
N VAL A 19 5.45 6.46 5.17
CA VAL A 19 4.12 5.87 5.21
C VAL A 19 3.11 6.99 5.27
N ILE A 20 2.22 7.02 4.27
CA ILE A 20 1.17 8.04 4.18
C ILE A 20 -0.09 7.57 4.86
N ASP A 21 -0.39 6.28 4.70
CA ASP A 21 -1.62 5.72 5.24
C ASP A 21 -1.39 4.24 5.54
N ARG A 22 -2.11 3.74 6.53
CA ARG A 22 -1.98 2.35 6.97
C ARG A 22 -3.37 1.81 7.25
N VAL A 23 -3.66 0.62 6.74
CA VAL A 23 -4.95 -0.03 6.93
C VAL A 23 -4.71 -1.43 7.43
N CYS A 24 -5.36 -1.80 8.54
CA CYS A 24 -5.31 -3.15 9.06
C CYS A 24 -6.64 -3.82 8.80
N CYS A 25 -6.61 -5.02 8.24
CA CYS A 25 -7.84 -5.74 7.94
C CYS A 25 -7.53 -7.23 7.80
N ASP A 26 -8.55 -8.01 7.51
CA ASP A 26 -8.41 -9.44 7.29
C ASP A 26 -8.55 -9.74 5.81
N ALA A 27 -7.78 -10.72 5.34
CA ALA A 27 -7.87 -11.19 3.97
C ALA A 27 -7.85 -12.72 3.99
N VAL A 28 -8.52 -13.34 3.04
CA VAL A 28 -8.59 -14.80 3.00
C VAL A 28 -7.36 -15.42 2.33
N SER A 29 -6.58 -14.62 1.61
CA SER A 29 -5.40 -15.11 0.91
C SER A 29 -4.51 -13.93 0.55
N HIS A 30 -3.29 -14.22 0.07
CA HIS A 30 -2.41 -13.18 -0.44
C HIS A 30 -3.03 -12.48 -1.65
N ALA A 31 -3.68 -13.25 -2.53
CA ALA A 31 -4.33 -12.65 -3.70
C ALA A 31 -5.46 -11.71 -3.30
N ALA A 32 -6.25 -12.12 -2.29
CA ALA A 32 -7.32 -11.26 -1.77
C ALA A 32 -6.76 -9.99 -1.16
N ALA A 33 -5.63 -10.12 -0.44
CA ALA A 33 -4.99 -8.96 0.18
C ALA A 33 -4.58 -7.94 -0.88
N ARG A 34 -4.02 -8.40 -2.00
CA ARG A 34 -3.62 -7.50 -3.08
C ARG A 34 -4.82 -6.81 -3.70
N SER A 35 -5.93 -7.53 -3.88
CA SER A 35 -7.15 -6.94 -4.41
C SER A 35 -7.69 -5.85 -3.50
N ILE A 36 -7.66 -6.11 -2.19
CA ILE A 36 -8.11 -5.13 -1.21
C ILE A 36 -7.23 -3.88 -1.29
N ALA A 37 -5.92 -4.07 -1.38
CA ALA A 37 -4.99 -2.94 -1.44
C ALA A 37 -5.24 -2.07 -2.65
N VAL A 38 -5.50 -2.67 -3.81
CA VAL A 38 -5.79 -1.93 -5.04
C VAL A 38 -7.10 -1.15 -4.91
N MET A 39 -8.13 -1.80 -4.38
CA MET A 39 -9.42 -1.14 -4.19
C MET A 39 -9.32 0.05 -3.26
N LEU A 40 -8.62 -0.11 -2.15
CA LEU A 40 -8.50 0.96 -1.17
C LEU A 40 -7.66 2.11 -1.70
N ALA A 41 -6.66 1.83 -2.52
CA ALA A 41 -5.85 2.88 -3.11
C ALA A 41 -6.71 3.81 -3.96
N ALA A 42 -7.72 3.25 -4.64
CA ALA A 42 -8.59 4.03 -5.51
C ALA A 42 -9.68 4.78 -4.74
N SER A 43 -10.07 4.27 -3.57
CA SER A 43 -11.25 4.78 -2.88
C SER A 43 -10.97 5.60 -1.62
N ARG A 44 -9.78 5.47 -1.03
CA ARG A 44 -9.48 6.19 0.20
C ARG A 44 -8.94 7.58 -0.10
N THR A 45 -9.33 8.52 0.75
CA THR A 45 -8.77 9.87 0.71
C THR A 45 -7.50 9.87 1.55
N MET A 46 -6.39 10.22 0.94
CA MET A 46 -5.09 10.24 1.61
C MET A 46 -4.49 11.64 1.55
N PRO A 47 -3.66 12.00 2.54
CA PRO A 47 -3.07 13.34 2.55
C PRO A 47 -2.15 13.60 1.36
N GLN A 48 -1.58 12.57 0.78
CA GLN A 48 -0.73 12.67 -0.41
C GLN A 48 -1.00 11.47 -1.29
N THR A 49 -0.62 11.59 -2.56
CA THR A 49 -0.76 10.47 -3.48
C THR A 49 0.40 9.50 -3.25
N PRO A 50 0.12 8.25 -2.92
CA PRO A 50 1.19 7.27 -2.72
C PRO A 50 1.79 6.84 -4.05
N ASP A 51 3.06 6.43 -4.03
CA ASP A 51 3.72 5.86 -5.20
C ASP A 51 4.14 4.42 -4.98
N LEU A 52 3.85 3.86 -3.80
CA LEU A 52 4.21 2.49 -3.49
C LEU A 52 3.23 1.94 -2.46
N VAL A 53 2.88 0.68 -2.60
CA VAL A 53 2.07 -0.04 -1.63
C VAL A 53 2.82 -1.29 -1.21
N ARG A 54 2.74 -1.60 0.07
CA ARG A 54 3.28 -2.87 0.58
C ARG A 54 2.30 -3.48 1.56
N ILE A 55 2.35 -4.80 1.67
CA ILE A 55 1.44 -5.54 2.54
C ILE A 55 2.27 -6.43 3.44
N LEU A 56 1.97 -6.38 4.73
CA LEU A 56 2.66 -7.16 5.74
C LEU A 56 1.67 -8.14 6.37
N ASP A 57 2.17 -9.30 6.79
CA ASP A 57 1.35 -10.27 7.47
C ASP A 57 1.26 -9.93 8.96
N GLU A 58 0.62 -10.81 9.74
CA GLU A 58 0.42 -10.55 11.15
C GLU A 58 1.71 -10.55 11.95
N ASN A 59 2.79 -11.08 11.40
CA ASN A 59 4.10 -11.06 12.04
C ASN A 59 4.93 -9.86 11.62
N GLY A 60 4.36 -8.98 10.78
CA GLY A 60 5.08 -7.82 10.28
C GLY A 60 6.00 -8.13 9.11
N THR A 61 5.87 -9.32 8.52
CA THR A 61 6.69 -9.71 7.38
C THR A 61 6.01 -9.23 6.09
N GLU A 62 6.75 -8.49 5.29
CA GLU A 62 6.25 -8.00 4.02
C GLU A 62 6.20 -9.15 3.03
N PHE A 63 5.03 -9.37 2.41
CA PHE A 63 4.87 -10.41 1.40
C PHE A 63 4.48 -9.86 0.04
N PHE A 64 4.25 -8.55 -0.06
CA PHE A 64 3.90 -7.94 -1.32
C PHE A 64 4.36 -6.49 -1.31
N ARG A 65 4.89 -6.05 -2.44
CA ARG A 65 5.31 -4.66 -2.63
C ARG A 65 5.18 -4.35 -4.11
N ASP A 66 4.59 -3.21 -4.43
CA ASP A 66 4.45 -2.81 -5.83
C ASP A 66 4.37 -1.30 -5.92
N ALA A 67 4.81 -0.80 -7.05
CA ALA A 67 4.70 0.63 -7.34
C ALA A 67 3.26 0.95 -7.72
N ILE A 68 2.81 2.12 -7.30
CA ILE A 68 1.51 2.64 -7.72
C ILE A 68 1.81 3.70 -8.75
N GLU A 69 1.44 3.43 -10.00
CA GLU A 69 1.69 4.39 -11.06
C GLU A 69 0.73 5.54 -10.95
N ALA A 70 1.29 6.75 -10.92
CA ALA A 70 0.45 7.93 -11.01
C ALA A 70 -0.12 7.98 -12.42
N ARG A 71 -1.44 8.02 -12.51
CA ARG A 71 -2.06 8.11 -13.81
C ARG A 71 -1.97 9.53 -14.32
N PRO A 72 -1.43 9.73 -15.50
CA PRO A 72 -1.41 11.08 -16.05
C PRO A 72 -2.84 11.53 -16.31
N GLU A 73 -3.07 12.78 -16.07
CA GLU A 73 -4.37 13.36 -16.37
C GLU A 73 -4.51 13.57 -17.85
N GLN A 74 -5.66 13.24 -18.35
CA GLN A 74 -5.90 13.31 -19.78
C GLN A 74 -6.73 14.51 -20.14
#